data_3da635234bb67bfc27a5c6f17ceeac3e
#
_entry.id   3da635234bb67bfc27a5c6f17ceeac3e
#
_cell.length_a   1.000
_cell.length_b   1.000
_cell.length_c   1.000
_cell.angle_alpha   90.00
_cell.angle_beta   90.00
_cell.angle_gamma   90.00
#
_symmetry.space_group_name_H-M   'P 1'
#
loop_
_entity.id
_entity.type
_entity.pdbx_description
1 polymer ?
#
loop_
_entity_poly.entity_id
_entity_poly.type
_entity_poly.pdbx_seq_one_letter_code
_entity_poly.pdbx_strand_id
1 'polypeptide(L)'
;MPKTIIIKKNGGPEVLNLEEVSLGSPGPNEIKIKNLAIGLNYIDTYHRSGLYSMKLPHGIGMEGAGVILEIGKNIKDFSVGENISYAAPPLGSYSEERIIPEKIAVKIPNGVSHKVAACIMTKGLTTYYLLKKTYILTSRDTILFHAAAGGVGQIFCQWAKSIGCKIIGTVGSNEKIEIAKKNGCDYVINYKTENFDKKVLEITDNKGVDVVFDGVGNDTFEKSLNSLKVRGMMISFGNASGPLSPIDVPRLLQPKGLFFV
;
A
#
# COMPACT_ATOMS: atom_id res chain seq x y z
N MET A 1 -18.51 -17.73 19.41
CA MET A 1 -17.12 -17.23 19.31
C MET A 1 -16.97 -16.46 18.01
N PRO A 2 -16.21 -15.35 17.96
CA PRO A 2 -15.98 -14.62 16.72
C PRO A 2 -15.20 -15.46 15.72
N LYS A 3 -15.50 -15.25 14.43
CA LYS A 3 -14.84 -15.92 13.33
C LYS A 3 -13.61 -15.11 12.86
N THR A 4 -12.55 -15.81 12.44
CA THR A 4 -11.32 -15.22 11.92
C THR A 4 -10.73 -16.08 10.82
N ILE A 5 -10.00 -15.48 9.89
CA ILE A 5 -9.21 -16.21 8.90
C ILE A 5 -7.85 -16.55 9.49
N ILE A 6 -7.50 -17.82 9.52
CA ILE A 6 -6.20 -18.35 9.98
C ILE A 6 -5.49 -19.05 8.84
N ILE A 7 -4.17 -18.79 8.74
CA ILE A 7 -3.26 -19.46 7.82
C ILE A 7 -2.39 -20.44 8.63
N LYS A 8 -2.44 -21.72 8.27
CA LYS A 8 -1.62 -22.80 8.88
C LYS A 8 -0.41 -23.19 8.03
N LYS A 9 -0.43 -22.82 6.75
CA LYS A 9 0.69 -22.99 5.79
C LYS A 9 0.62 -21.86 4.75
N ASN A 10 1.75 -21.53 4.17
CA ASN A 10 1.80 -20.57 3.07
C ASN A 10 1.21 -21.17 1.78
N GLY A 11 0.64 -20.33 0.92
CA GLY A 11 0.06 -20.79 -0.36
C GLY A 11 -0.83 -19.75 -1.03
N GLY A 12 -1.67 -20.22 -1.94
CA GLY A 12 -2.69 -19.46 -2.64
C GLY A 12 -3.92 -19.19 -1.76
N PRO A 13 -5.02 -18.72 -2.37
CA PRO A 13 -6.27 -18.45 -1.61
C PRO A 13 -6.83 -19.66 -0.85
N GLU A 14 -6.51 -20.85 -1.27
CA GLU A 14 -6.96 -22.13 -0.69
C GLU A 14 -6.46 -22.36 0.75
N VAL A 15 -5.45 -21.62 1.21
CA VAL A 15 -4.93 -21.73 2.58
C VAL A 15 -5.65 -20.87 3.60
N LEU A 16 -6.62 -20.07 3.17
CA LEU A 16 -7.43 -19.21 4.03
C LEU A 16 -8.52 -20.04 4.72
N ASN A 17 -8.34 -20.33 6.01
CA ASN A 17 -9.29 -21.13 6.80
C ASN A 17 -10.11 -20.21 7.70
N LEU A 18 -11.43 -20.30 7.62
CA LEU A 18 -12.34 -19.61 8.54
C LEU A 18 -12.49 -20.45 9.80
N GLU A 19 -12.09 -19.91 10.93
CA GLU A 19 -12.10 -20.60 12.23
C GLU A 19 -12.78 -19.74 13.30
N GLU A 20 -13.40 -20.39 14.27
CA GLU A 20 -13.88 -19.73 15.48
C GLU A 20 -12.78 -19.68 16.52
N VAL A 21 -12.56 -18.51 17.12
CA VAL A 21 -11.50 -18.29 18.11
C VAL A 21 -12.10 -17.71 19.38
N SER A 22 -11.65 -18.23 20.52
CA SER A 22 -11.92 -17.60 21.80
C SER A 22 -10.91 -16.47 22.02
N LEU A 23 -11.41 -15.25 22.15
CA LEU A 23 -10.61 -14.10 22.56
C LEU A 23 -10.75 -13.92 24.07
N GLY A 24 -9.64 -13.77 24.78
CA GLY A 24 -9.65 -13.34 26.17
C GLY A 24 -10.04 -11.87 26.33
N SER A 25 -9.89 -11.32 27.53
CA SER A 25 -9.96 -9.87 27.77
C SER A 25 -8.69 -9.20 27.29
N PRO A 26 -8.75 -7.92 26.89
CA PRO A 26 -7.58 -7.16 26.48
C PRO A 26 -6.57 -7.00 27.62
N GLY A 27 -5.30 -7.06 27.29
CA GLY A 27 -4.21 -6.72 28.20
C GLY A 27 -4.25 -5.24 28.63
N PRO A 28 -3.38 -4.83 29.58
CA PRO A 28 -3.45 -3.49 30.17
C PRO A 28 -3.40 -2.32 29.17
N ASN A 29 -2.69 -2.48 28.04
CA ASN A 29 -2.51 -1.44 27.01
C ASN A 29 -3.14 -1.87 25.67
N GLU A 30 -4.18 -2.67 25.72
CA GLU A 30 -4.86 -3.20 24.55
C GLU A 30 -6.34 -2.85 24.56
N ILE A 31 -6.94 -2.87 23.39
CA ILE A 31 -8.37 -2.70 23.18
C ILE A 31 -8.93 -3.87 22.39
N LYS A 32 -10.11 -4.33 22.79
CA LYS A 32 -10.87 -5.33 22.05
C LYS A 32 -11.89 -4.62 21.19
N ILE A 33 -11.94 -4.99 19.92
CA ILE A 33 -12.78 -4.33 18.91
C ILE A 33 -13.65 -5.34 18.18
N LYS A 34 -14.82 -4.89 17.74
CA LYS A 34 -15.65 -5.54 16.72
C LYS A 34 -15.40 -4.85 15.40
N ASN A 35 -14.87 -5.56 14.41
CA ASN A 35 -14.70 -5.03 13.07
C ASN A 35 -16.05 -4.85 12.39
N LEU A 36 -16.31 -3.68 11.81
CA LEU A 36 -17.47 -3.35 10.98
C LEU A 36 -17.10 -3.25 9.51
N ALA A 37 -15.81 -3.03 9.23
CA ALA A 37 -15.22 -3.09 7.91
C ALA A 37 -13.76 -3.51 8.00
N ILE A 38 -13.29 -4.25 6.99
CA ILE A 38 -11.93 -4.76 6.91
C ILE A 38 -11.32 -4.26 5.60
N GLY A 39 -10.12 -3.68 5.69
CA GLY A 39 -9.35 -3.25 4.54
C GLY A 39 -8.59 -4.41 3.93
N LEU A 40 -8.72 -4.57 2.60
CA LEU A 40 -7.93 -5.53 1.84
C LEU A 40 -6.75 -4.80 1.18
N ASN A 41 -5.54 -5.30 1.38
CA ASN A 41 -4.31 -4.75 0.85
C ASN A 41 -3.48 -5.81 0.13
N TYR A 42 -2.71 -5.40 -0.88
CA TYR A 42 -1.91 -6.36 -1.65
C TYR A 42 -0.85 -7.06 -0.80
N ILE A 43 -0.33 -6.41 0.25
CA ILE A 43 0.62 -7.00 1.21
C ILE A 43 0.04 -8.23 1.94
N ASP A 44 -1.27 -8.33 2.06
CA ASP A 44 -1.92 -9.51 2.66
C ASP A 44 -1.62 -10.77 1.84
N THR A 45 -1.45 -10.63 0.52
CA THR A 45 -1.01 -11.74 -0.35
C THR A 45 0.43 -12.14 -0.09
N TYR A 46 1.30 -11.19 0.28
CA TYR A 46 2.71 -11.47 0.60
C TYR A 46 2.84 -12.26 1.90
N HIS A 47 2.05 -11.90 2.93
CA HIS A 47 1.97 -12.66 4.17
C HIS A 47 1.41 -14.06 3.93
N ARG A 48 0.34 -14.17 3.14
CA ARG A 48 -0.29 -15.45 2.82
C ARG A 48 0.65 -16.38 2.05
N SER A 49 1.34 -15.88 1.04
CA SER A 49 2.24 -16.68 0.20
C SER A 49 3.57 -17.02 0.86
N GLY A 50 3.93 -16.32 1.94
CA GLY A 50 5.21 -16.45 2.61
C GLY A 50 6.33 -15.61 2.00
N LEU A 51 6.04 -14.73 1.03
CA LEU A 51 7.02 -13.76 0.53
C LEU A 51 7.53 -12.88 1.68
N TYR A 52 6.62 -12.47 2.57
CA TYR A 52 6.97 -11.88 3.86
C TYR A 52 6.77 -12.95 4.93
N SER A 53 7.89 -13.52 5.38
CA SER A 53 7.89 -14.65 6.32
C SER A 53 7.25 -14.28 7.65
N MET A 54 6.30 -15.10 8.08
CA MET A 54 5.60 -14.99 9.36
C MET A 54 5.58 -16.34 10.08
N LYS A 55 5.57 -16.29 11.41
CA LYS A 55 5.44 -17.53 12.22
C LYS A 55 4.02 -18.06 12.07
N LEU A 56 3.90 -19.30 11.60
CA LEU A 56 2.62 -20.02 11.47
C LEU A 56 2.24 -20.75 12.76
N PRO A 57 0.93 -20.91 13.09
CA PRO A 57 -0.20 -20.33 12.38
C PRO A 57 -0.38 -18.84 12.72
N HIS A 58 -0.99 -18.06 11.82
CA HIS A 58 -1.30 -16.64 12.10
C HIS A 58 -2.59 -16.18 11.40
N GLY A 59 -3.19 -15.12 11.92
CA GLY A 59 -4.25 -14.36 11.23
C GLY A 59 -3.71 -13.55 10.07
N ILE A 60 -4.56 -13.13 9.15
CA ILE A 60 -4.19 -12.30 7.98
C ILE A 60 -4.86 -10.94 8.03
N GLY A 61 -4.27 -10.00 7.28
CA GLY A 61 -4.75 -8.61 7.20
C GLY A 61 -4.22 -7.74 8.33
N MET A 62 -4.11 -6.46 8.09
CA MET A 62 -3.55 -5.50 9.04
C MET A 62 -4.37 -4.21 9.17
N GLU A 63 -5.45 -4.07 8.40
CA GLU A 63 -6.26 -2.86 8.34
C GLU A 63 -7.73 -3.16 8.59
N GLY A 64 -8.38 -2.34 9.39
CA GLY A 64 -9.80 -2.45 9.68
C GLY A 64 -10.35 -1.23 10.40
N ALA A 65 -11.67 -1.22 10.54
CA ALA A 65 -12.40 -0.19 11.29
C ALA A 65 -13.59 -0.84 12.02
N GLY A 66 -13.86 -0.38 13.22
CA GLY A 66 -14.90 -0.94 14.05
C GLY A 66 -15.17 -0.16 15.32
N VAL A 67 -15.82 -0.82 16.26
CA VAL A 67 -16.21 -0.27 17.54
C VAL A 67 -15.47 -0.96 18.68
N ILE A 68 -15.07 -0.21 19.68
CA ILE A 68 -14.42 -0.71 20.89
C ILE A 68 -15.44 -1.44 21.76
N LEU A 69 -15.16 -2.70 22.10
CA LEU A 69 -15.97 -3.54 22.99
C LEU A 69 -15.46 -3.53 24.44
N GLU A 70 -14.14 -3.60 24.61
CA GLU A 70 -13.46 -3.63 25.90
C GLU A 70 -12.15 -2.86 25.84
N ILE A 71 -11.71 -2.30 26.95
CA ILE A 71 -10.44 -1.58 27.07
C ILE A 71 -9.61 -2.12 28.25
N GLY A 72 -8.30 -2.15 28.07
CA GLY A 72 -7.35 -2.48 29.14
C GLY A 72 -7.28 -1.38 30.21
N LYS A 73 -6.84 -1.75 31.42
CA LYS A 73 -6.85 -0.88 32.59
C LYS A 73 -5.99 0.39 32.48
N ASN A 74 -5.03 0.43 31.58
CA ASN A 74 -4.14 1.58 31.37
C ASN A 74 -4.64 2.53 30.27
N ILE A 75 -5.68 2.16 29.51
CA ILE A 75 -6.22 2.94 28.41
C ILE A 75 -6.91 4.19 28.96
N LYS A 76 -6.52 5.37 28.45
CA LYS A 76 -7.06 6.68 28.86
C LYS A 76 -7.67 7.46 27.70
N ASP A 77 -7.19 7.24 26.49
CA ASP A 77 -7.55 8.04 25.32
C ASP A 77 -8.74 7.47 24.53
N PHE A 78 -9.22 6.26 24.90
CA PHE A 78 -10.33 5.57 24.26
C PHE A 78 -11.36 5.10 25.28
N SER A 79 -12.62 4.99 24.81
CA SER A 79 -13.76 4.51 25.59
C SER A 79 -14.51 3.40 24.84
N VAL A 80 -15.18 2.51 25.58
CA VAL A 80 -16.08 1.52 25.00
C VAL A 80 -17.18 2.22 24.21
N GLY A 81 -17.48 1.69 23.02
CA GLY A 81 -18.44 2.26 22.08
C GLY A 81 -17.83 3.28 21.09
N GLU A 82 -16.59 3.72 21.25
CA GLU A 82 -15.95 4.61 20.28
C GLU A 82 -15.61 3.88 18.98
N ASN A 83 -15.72 4.63 17.87
CA ASN A 83 -15.37 4.14 16.53
C ASN A 83 -13.89 4.42 16.24
N ILE A 84 -13.17 3.37 15.85
CA ILE A 84 -11.75 3.44 15.53
C ILE A 84 -11.41 2.74 14.23
N SER A 85 -10.30 3.15 13.62
CA SER A 85 -9.61 2.40 12.57
C SER A 85 -8.17 2.13 12.96
N TYR A 86 -7.54 1.18 12.27
CA TYR A 86 -6.16 0.77 12.49
C TYR A 86 -5.54 0.22 11.22
N ALA A 87 -4.21 0.34 11.07
CA ALA A 87 -3.46 -0.17 9.92
C ALA A 87 -2.00 -0.48 10.29
N ALA A 88 -1.79 -1.46 11.17
CA ALA A 88 -0.45 -1.89 11.58
C ALA A 88 -0.47 -3.31 12.18
N PRO A 89 0.68 -3.99 12.29
CA PRO A 89 0.78 -5.22 13.08
C PRO A 89 0.33 -5.03 14.54
N PRO A 90 -0.18 -6.12 15.16
CA PRO A 90 -0.19 -7.51 14.71
C PRO A 90 -1.19 -7.79 13.58
N LEU A 91 -0.91 -8.82 12.74
CA LEU A 91 -1.83 -9.28 11.70
C LEU A 91 -3.10 -9.91 12.32
N GLY A 92 -4.15 -10.07 11.51
CA GLY A 92 -5.40 -10.70 11.93
C GLY A 92 -6.63 -9.81 11.81
N SER A 93 -6.60 -8.79 10.92
CA SER A 93 -7.78 -7.95 10.70
C SER A 93 -8.93 -8.67 9.99
N TYR A 94 -8.66 -9.81 9.33
CA TYR A 94 -9.72 -10.64 8.73
C TYR A 94 -10.44 -11.45 9.80
N SER A 95 -11.08 -10.76 10.72
CA SER A 95 -11.80 -11.30 11.88
C SER A 95 -13.01 -10.45 12.21
N GLU A 96 -14.02 -11.06 12.83
CA GLU A 96 -15.20 -10.34 13.35
C GLU A 96 -14.82 -9.49 14.57
N GLU A 97 -13.98 -10.03 15.45
CA GLU A 97 -13.45 -9.34 16.63
C GLU A 97 -11.95 -9.63 16.77
N ARG A 98 -11.24 -8.70 17.41
CA ARG A 98 -9.83 -8.89 17.74
C ARG A 98 -9.38 -7.98 18.88
N ILE A 99 -8.21 -8.30 19.42
CA ILE A 99 -7.51 -7.45 20.39
C ILE A 99 -6.32 -6.80 19.66
N ILE A 100 -6.15 -5.50 19.84
CA ILE A 100 -5.05 -4.71 19.26
C ILE A 100 -4.38 -3.83 20.31
N PRO A 101 -3.08 -3.53 20.16
CA PRO A 101 -2.44 -2.50 20.96
C PRO A 101 -3.09 -1.12 20.73
N GLU A 102 -3.30 -0.34 21.80
CA GLU A 102 -3.86 1.01 21.74
C GLU A 102 -3.13 1.91 20.72
N LYS A 103 -1.82 1.84 20.70
CA LYS A 103 -0.93 2.70 19.89
C LYS A 103 -1.17 2.65 18.38
N ILE A 104 -1.87 1.63 17.88
CA ILE A 104 -2.20 1.52 16.45
C ILE A 104 -3.63 1.97 16.14
N ALA A 105 -4.43 2.29 17.16
CA ALA A 105 -5.80 2.73 17.00
C ALA A 105 -5.86 4.24 16.73
N VAL A 106 -6.75 4.63 15.83
CA VAL A 106 -7.02 6.03 15.49
C VAL A 106 -8.54 6.25 15.53
N LYS A 107 -8.99 7.29 16.23
CA LYS A 107 -10.42 7.66 16.27
C LYS A 107 -10.89 8.02 14.86
N ILE A 108 -12.05 7.52 14.47
CA ILE A 108 -12.67 7.87 13.19
C ILE A 108 -13.34 9.23 13.33
N PRO A 109 -12.99 10.23 12.51
CA PRO A 109 -13.64 11.53 12.53
C PRO A 109 -15.15 11.43 12.20
N ASN A 110 -15.92 12.36 12.76
CA ASN A 110 -17.35 12.47 12.45
C ASN A 110 -17.57 12.61 10.93
N GLY A 111 -18.56 11.89 10.39
CA GLY A 111 -18.88 11.89 8.96
C GLY A 111 -18.07 10.89 8.11
N VAL A 112 -17.05 10.25 8.67
CA VAL A 112 -16.30 9.19 7.97
C VAL A 112 -16.90 7.82 8.31
N SER A 113 -17.31 7.07 7.30
CA SER A 113 -17.85 5.73 7.49
C SER A 113 -16.76 4.70 7.79
N HIS A 114 -17.09 3.61 8.50
CA HIS A 114 -16.17 2.50 8.74
C HIS A 114 -15.59 1.92 7.45
N LYS A 115 -16.37 1.87 6.36
CA LYS A 115 -15.90 1.39 5.06
C LYS A 115 -14.79 2.27 4.51
N VAL A 116 -14.94 3.59 4.58
CA VAL A 116 -13.89 4.54 4.17
C VAL A 116 -12.69 4.42 5.10
N ALA A 117 -12.90 4.43 6.41
CA ALA A 117 -11.83 4.34 7.41
C ALA A 117 -11.00 3.05 7.28
N ALA A 118 -11.64 1.90 6.99
CA ALA A 118 -10.97 0.62 6.77
C ALA A 118 -10.20 0.52 5.43
N CYS A 119 -10.40 1.45 4.50
CA CYS A 119 -9.76 1.41 3.18
C CYS A 119 -8.67 2.46 2.99
N ILE A 120 -8.61 3.48 3.88
CA ILE A 120 -7.77 4.66 3.66
C ILE A 120 -6.46 4.62 4.45
N MET A 121 -6.40 3.92 5.58
CA MET A 121 -5.25 4.00 6.48
C MET A 121 -3.96 3.50 5.83
N THR A 122 -3.90 2.25 5.40
CA THR A 122 -2.70 1.67 4.76
C THR A 122 -2.33 2.44 3.49
N LYS A 123 -3.31 2.70 2.63
CA LYS A 123 -3.09 3.36 1.33
C LYS A 123 -2.73 4.84 1.49
N GLY A 124 -3.43 5.54 2.41
CA GLY A 124 -3.17 6.95 2.70
C GLY A 124 -1.82 7.17 3.39
N LEU A 125 -1.47 6.33 4.38
CA LEU A 125 -0.16 6.39 5.05
C LEU A 125 0.97 6.08 4.06
N THR A 126 0.78 5.08 3.17
CA THR A 126 1.73 4.79 2.11
C THR A 126 1.91 6.00 1.18
N THR A 127 0.82 6.59 0.73
CA THR A 127 0.86 7.82 -0.08
C THR A 127 1.60 8.94 0.65
N TYR A 128 1.28 9.16 1.92
CA TYR A 128 1.91 10.22 2.73
C TYR A 128 3.43 10.06 2.81
N TYR A 129 3.91 8.87 3.18
CA TYR A 129 5.36 8.71 3.32
C TYR A 129 6.08 8.78 1.97
N LEU A 130 5.50 8.26 0.90
CA LEU A 130 6.08 8.34 -0.43
C LEU A 130 6.23 9.81 -0.89
N LEU A 131 5.19 10.63 -0.72
CA LEU A 131 5.16 12.03 -1.18
C LEU A 131 5.88 13.02 -0.27
N LYS A 132 6.01 12.72 1.02
CA LYS A 132 6.42 13.71 2.03
C LYS A 132 7.64 13.31 2.84
N LYS A 133 8.02 12.02 2.84
CA LYS A 133 9.13 11.51 3.65
C LYS A 133 10.22 10.87 2.79
N THR A 134 9.86 10.02 1.83
CA THR A 134 10.83 9.37 0.94
C THR A 134 11.29 10.32 -0.15
N TYR A 135 10.35 10.98 -0.81
CA TYR A 135 10.62 12.02 -1.80
C TYR A 135 9.70 13.21 -1.56
N ILE A 136 10.27 14.39 -1.36
CA ILE A 136 9.47 15.61 -1.16
C ILE A 136 9.04 16.11 -2.53
N LEU A 137 7.85 15.68 -2.96
CA LEU A 137 7.30 16.01 -4.28
C LEU A 137 6.96 17.48 -4.38
N THR A 138 7.32 18.10 -5.52
CA THR A 138 7.05 19.50 -5.85
C THR A 138 6.33 19.64 -7.19
N SER A 139 5.81 20.82 -7.49
CA SER A 139 5.17 21.15 -8.77
C SER A 139 6.12 21.16 -9.98
N ARG A 140 7.43 21.07 -9.76
CA ARG A 140 8.44 21.05 -10.82
C ARG A 140 8.75 19.64 -11.30
N ASP A 141 8.34 18.63 -10.54
CA ASP A 141 8.69 17.24 -10.82
C ASP A 141 7.82 16.64 -11.92
N THR A 142 8.43 15.82 -12.75
CA THR A 142 7.76 14.86 -13.62
C THR A 142 7.97 13.48 -13.07
N ILE A 143 6.90 12.73 -12.83
CA ILE A 143 6.96 11.43 -12.15
C ILE A 143 6.41 10.31 -13.00
N LEU A 144 6.92 9.09 -12.76
CA LEU A 144 6.31 7.85 -13.22
C LEU A 144 5.75 7.10 -12.01
N PHE A 145 4.46 6.77 -12.04
CA PHE A 145 3.81 5.98 -11.00
C PHE A 145 3.25 4.67 -11.57
N HIS A 146 3.74 3.53 -11.10
CA HIS A 146 3.25 2.23 -11.51
C HIS A 146 1.96 1.83 -10.78
N ALA A 147 1.09 1.08 -11.49
CA ALA A 147 -0.24 0.69 -10.99
C ALA A 147 -1.11 1.91 -10.54
N ALA A 148 -1.14 2.97 -11.37
CA ALA A 148 -1.81 4.24 -11.06
C ALA A 148 -3.31 4.12 -10.78
N ALA A 149 -3.99 3.09 -11.30
CA ALA A 149 -5.39 2.78 -10.99
C ALA A 149 -5.57 1.87 -9.75
N GLY A 150 -4.48 1.47 -9.09
CA GLY A 150 -4.51 0.65 -7.87
C GLY A 150 -4.90 1.45 -6.63
N GLY A 151 -5.07 0.77 -5.49
CA GLY A 151 -5.53 1.41 -4.25
C GLY A 151 -4.65 2.56 -3.76
N VAL A 152 -3.32 2.40 -3.77
CA VAL A 152 -2.37 3.49 -3.45
C VAL A 152 -2.35 4.50 -4.59
N GLY A 153 -2.30 4.03 -5.86
CA GLY A 153 -2.18 4.89 -7.04
C GLY A 153 -3.29 5.91 -7.15
N GLN A 154 -4.53 5.54 -6.87
CA GLN A 154 -5.66 6.46 -6.94
C GLN A 154 -5.51 7.64 -5.94
N ILE A 155 -5.09 7.37 -4.70
CA ILE A 155 -4.89 8.42 -3.69
C ILE A 155 -3.64 9.24 -4.02
N PHE A 156 -2.57 8.55 -4.39
CA PHE A 156 -1.29 9.16 -4.73
C PHE A 156 -1.41 10.15 -5.90
N CYS A 157 -2.02 9.72 -7.01
CA CYS A 157 -2.15 10.56 -8.21
C CYS A 157 -3.02 11.81 -7.95
N GLN A 158 -4.11 11.69 -7.19
CA GLN A 158 -4.92 12.85 -6.79
C GLN A 158 -4.11 13.83 -5.95
N TRP A 159 -3.36 13.34 -4.97
CA TRP A 159 -2.54 14.20 -4.11
C TRP A 159 -1.36 14.81 -4.88
N ALA A 160 -0.67 14.02 -5.70
CA ALA A 160 0.39 14.52 -6.57
C ALA A 160 -0.11 15.58 -7.55
N LYS A 161 -1.31 15.39 -8.13
CA LYS A 161 -1.95 16.40 -8.99
C LYS A 161 -2.26 17.69 -8.24
N SER A 162 -2.69 17.61 -6.98
CA SER A 162 -2.93 18.81 -6.16
C SER A 162 -1.64 19.58 -5.82
N ILE A 163 -0.49 18.91 -5.83
CA ILE A 163 0.83 19.54 -5.70
C ILE A 163 1.23 20.25 -7.00
N GLY A 164 0.68 19.82 -8.14
CA GLY A 164 0.91 20.43 -9.46
C GLY A 164 2.02 19.77 -10.27
N CYS A 165 2.53 18.59 -9.89
CA CYS A 165 3.52 17.88 -10.69
C CYS A 165 2.91 17.22 -11.93
N LYS A 166 3.77 16.88 -12.92
CA LYS A 166 3.40 16.13 -14.13
C LYS A 166 3.43 14.64 -13.82
N ILE A 167 2.32 13.93 -14.07
CA ILE A 167 2.14 12.53 -13.70
C ILE A 167 2.01 11.65 -14.94
N ILE A 168 2.94 10.71 -15.10
CA ILE A 168 2.85 9.60 -16.04
C ILE A 168 2.47 8.37 -15.23
N GLY A 169 1.28 7.80 -15.47
CA GLY A 169 0.82 6.59 -14.80
C GLY A 169 0.95 5.35 -15.68
N THR A 170 1.23 4.20 -15.10
CA THR A 170 1.08 2.93 -15.83
C THR A 170 -0.08 2.12 -15.28
N VAL A 171 -0.70 1.35 -16.16
CA VAL A 171 -1.79 0.41 -15.85
C VAL A 171 -1.56 -0.93 -16.54
N GLY A 172 -2.19 -1.99 -16.04
CA GLY A 172 -2.06 -3.34 -16.61
C GLY A 172 -3.21 -3.76 -17.54
N SER A 173 -4.19 -2.88 -17.80
CA SER A 173 -5.27 -3.12 -18.75
C SER A 173 -5.91 -1.81 -19.23
N ASN A 174 -6.56 -1.85 -20.41
CA ASN A 174 -7.18 -0.66 -21.00
C ASN A 174 -8.34 -0.10 -20.16
N GLU A 175 -9.09 -0.96 -19.48
CA GLU A 175 -10.21 -0.56 -18.59
C GLU A 175 -9.76 0.35 -17.44
N LYS A 176 -8.47 0.24 -17.04
CA LYS A 176 -7.88 1.03 -15.96
C LYS A 176 -7.36 2.40 -16.40
N ILE A 177 -7.29 2.66 -17.71
CA ILE A 177 -6.77 3.93 -18.24
C ILE A 177 -7.62 5.11 -17.76
N GLU A 178 -8.94 5.01 -17.92
CA GLU A 178 -9.85 6.08 -17.54
C GLU A 178 -9.86 6.33 -16.01
N ILE A 179 -9.68 5.27 -15.22
CA ILE A 179 -9.55 5.41 -13.75
C ILE A 179 -8.30 6.23 -13.41
N ALA A 180 -7.15 5.91 -14.01
CA ALA A 180 -5.90 6.64 -13.76
C ALA A 180 -5.98 8.10 -14.22
N LYS A 181 -6.57 8.38 -15.40
CA LYS A 181 -6.79 9.75 -15.90
C LYS A 181 -7.69 10.55 -14.95
N LYS A 182 -8.83 9.98 -14.53
CA LYS A 182 -9.76 10.62 -13.59
C LYS A 182 -9.09 10.97 -12.26
N ASN A 183 -8.12 10.20 -11.83
CA ASN A 183 -7.35 10.43 -10.62
C ASN A 183 -6.14 11.36 -10.80
N GLY A 184 -5.98 11.98 -11.97
CA GLY A 184 -5.04 13.09 -12.17
C GLY A 184 -3.78 12.75 -12.96
N CYS A 185 -3.64 11.54 -13.53
CA CYS A 185 -2.54 11.24 -14.44
C CYS A 185 -2.67 12.08 -15.72
N ASP A 186 -1.62 12.80 -16.09
CA ASP A 186 -1.55 13.56 -17.34
C ASP A 186 -1.38 12.64 -18.54
N TYR A 187 -0.64 11.53 -18.36
CA TYR A 187 -0.44 10.48 -19.36
C TYR A 187 -0.65 9.11 -18.68
N VAL A 188 -1.22 8.17 -19.42
CA VAL A 188 -1.42 6.80 -18.95
C VAL A 188 -0.96 5.82 -20.00
N ILE A 189 -0.11 4.87 -19.61
CA ILE A 189 0.50 3.87 -20.48
C ILE A 189 0.05 2.48 -20.02
N ASN A 190 -0.47 1.65 -20.93
CA ASN A 190 -0.73 0.25 -20.66
C ASN A 190 0.55 -0.57 -20.90
N TYR A 191 1.29 -0.86 -19.83
CA TYR A 191 2.58 -1.55 -19.91
C TYR A 191 2.51 -3.01 -20.41
N LYS A 192 1.32 -3.58 -20.51
CA LYS A 192 1.13 -4.92 -21.13
C LYS A 192 1.15 -4.88 -22.65
N THR A 193 0.79 -3.76 -23.26
CA THR A 193 0.69 -3.58 -24.72
C THR A 193 1.69 -2.57 -25.27
N GLU A 194 2.26 -1.74 -24.40
CA GLU A 194 3.18 -0.66 -24.80
C GLU A 194 4.52 -0.79 -24.07
N ASN A 195 5.58 -0.33 -24.71
CA ASN A 195 6.91 -0.25 -24.10
C ASN A 195 7.00 1.06 -23.30
N PHE A 196 6.70 0.99 -22.00
CA PHE A 196 6.50 2.18 -21.19
C PHE A 196 7.76 3.05 -21.03
N ASP A 197 8.97 2.47 -20.98
CA ASP A 197 10.21 3.28 -20.87
C ASP A 197 10.44 4.13 -22.12
N LYS A 198 10.21 3.59 -23.31
CA LYS A 198 10.26 4.35 -24.56
C LYS A 198 9.21 5.46 -24.60
N LYS A 199 7.98 5.13 -24.18
CA LYS A 199 6.88 6.13 -24.10
C LYS A 199 7.18 7.24 -23.09
N VAL A 200 7.77 6.93 -21.95
CA VAL A 200 8.20 7.92 -20.96
C VAL A 200 9.25 8.86 -21.55
N LEU A 201 10.25 8.32 -22.26
CA LEU A 201 11.27 9.14 -22.93
C LEU A 201 10.64 10.03 -24.03
N GLU A 202 9.71 9.51 -24.83
CA GLU A 202 8.97 10.30 -25.82
C GLU A 202 8.21 11.48 -25.15
N ILE A 203 7.44 11.21 -24.07
CA ILE A 203 6.66 12.23 -23.34
C ILE A 203 7.55 13.29 -22.67
N THR A 204 8.79 12.96 -22.37
CA THR A 204 9.74 13.81 -21.65
C THR A 204 10.87 14.37 -22.54
N ASP A 205 10.72 14.35 -23.87
CA ASP A 205 11.74 14.78 -24.84
C ASP A 205 13.12 14.18 -24.55
N ASN A 206 13.16 12.86 -24.28
CA ASN A 206 14.34 12.08 -23.91
C ASN A 206 15.05 12.50 -22.60
N LYS A 207 14.43 13.36 -21.78
CA LYS A 207 15.01 13.78 -20.49
C LYS A 207 14.82 12.74 -19.40
N GLY A 208 13.74 11.96 -19.44
CA GLY A 208 13.32 11.06 -18.38
C GLY A 208 12.61 11.77 -17.24
N VAL A 209 12.14 11.01 -16.25
CA VAL A 209 11.40 11.49 -15.08
C VAL A 209 12.32 11.73 -13.87
N ASP A 210 11.90 12.60 -12.96
CA ASP A 210 12.62 12.91 -11.71
C ASP A 210 12.63 11.74 -10.75
N VAL A 211 11.50 11.05 -10.64
CA VAL A 211 11.30 9.94 -9.72
C VAL A 211 10.33 8.91 -10.30
N VAL A 212 10.63 7.64 -10.06
CA VAL A 212 9.74 6.51 -10.31
C VAL A 212 9.25 5.96 -8.97
N PHE A 213 7.95 5.79 -8.83
CA PHE A 213 7.32 5.09 -7.71
C PHE A 213 6.82 3.72 -8.21
N ASP A 214 7.44 2.66 -7.73
CA ASP A 214 7.19 1.30 -8.21
C ASP A 214 6.69 0.37 -7.10
N GLY A 215 5.43 -0.02 -7.19
CA GLY A 215 4.81 -1.06 -6.36
C GLY A 215 4.68 -2.41 -7.07
N VAL A 216 5.14 -2.51 -8.33
CA VAL A 216 5.04 -3.73 -9.16
C VAL A 216 6.23 -4.65 -8.92
N GLY A 217 7.45 -4.14 -9.01
CA GLY A 217 8.67 -4.89 -8.71
C GLY A 217 9.35 -5.45 -9.95
N ASN A 218 9.65 -6.75 -9.95
CA ASN A 218 10.55 -7.37 -10.94
C ASN A 218 10.22 -7.07 -12.40
N ASP A 219 8.95 -7.09 -12.78
CA ASP A 219 8.53 -6.90 -14.19
C ASP A 219 8.76 -5.47 -14.72
N THR A 220 8.90 -4.49 -13.83
CA THR A 220 8.99 -3.07 -14.20
C THR A 220 10.36 -2.46 -13.91
N PHE A 221 11.16 -3.07 -13.04
CA PHE A 221 12.33 -2.47 -12.44
C PHE A 221 13.35 -1.91 -13.46
N GLU A 222 13.89 -2.71 -14.38
CA GLU A 222 14.94 -2.23 -15.32
C GLU A 222 14.41 -1.13 -16.24
N LYS A 223 13.19 -1.27 -16.76
CA LYS A 223 12.58 -0.23 -17.58
C LYS A 223 12.25 1.04 -16.79
N SER A 224 11.97 0.90 -15.50
CA SER A 224 11.81 2.04 -14.58
C SER A 224 13.11 2.83 -14.45
N LEU A 225 14.26 2.15 -14.31
CA LEU A 225 15.58 2.80 -14.31
C LEU A 225 15.88 3.50 -15.64
N ASN A 226 15.50 2.88 -16.78
CA ASN A 226 15.65 3.49 -18.10
C ASN A 226 14.83 4.80 -18.23
N SER A 227 13.67 4.85 -17.58
CA SER A 227 12.76 6.01 -17.59
C SER A 227 13.26 7.20 -16.79
N LEU A 228 14.23 7.01 -15.90
CA LEU A 228 14.76 8.06 -15.03
C LEU A 228 15.74 8.99 -15.78
N LYS A 229 15.70 10.27 -15.43
CA LYS A 229 16.74 11.23 -15.80
C LYS A 229 18.05 10.94 -15.07
N VAL A 230 19.15 11.60 -15.48
CA VAL A 230 20.41 11.60 -14.72
C VAL A 230 20.13 12.10 -13.29
N ARG A 231 20.64 11.37 -12.30
CA ARG A 231 20.42 11.60 -10.87
C ARG A 231 18.95 11.50 -10.43
N GLY A 232 18.11 10.79 -11.21
CA GLY A 232 16.75 10.48 -10.82
C GLY A 232 16.69 9.44 -9.70
N MET A 233 15.52 9.32 -9.06
CA MET A 233 15.31 8.42 -7.92
C MET A 233 14.33 7.29 -8.27
N MET A 234 14.73 6.05 -8.01
CA MET A 234 13.89 4.86 -8.04
C MET A 234 13.41 4.54 -6.64
N ILE A 235 12.10 4.55 -6.40
CA ILE A 235 11.48 4.19 -5.13
C ILE A 235 10.69 2.90 -5.33
N SER A 236 11.17 1.81 -4.73
CA SER A 236 10.53 0.50 -4.75
C SER A 236 9.76 0.29 -3.45
N PHE A 237 8.42 0.30 -3.51
CA PHE A 237 7.57 0.18 -2.32
C PHE A 237 6.64 -1.06 -2.35
N GLY A 238 6.81 -1.96 -3.32
CA GLY A 238 6.01 -3.17 -3.43
C GLY A 238 6.61 -4.21 -4.37
N ASN A 239 6.07 -5.43 -4.32
CA ASN A 239 6.57 -6.62 -5.03
C ASN A 239 5.43 -7.39 -5.70
N ALA A 240 4.49 -6.68 -6.38
CA ALA A 240 3.29 -7.31 -6.94
C ALA A 240 3.60 -8.36 -8.03
N SER A 241 4.71 -8.21 -8.76
CA SER A 241 5.21 -9.19 -9.75
C SER A 241 6.33 -10.10 -9.21
N GLY A 242 6.58 -10.05 -7.91
CA GLY A 242 7.66 -10.78 -7.25
C GLY A 242 8.81 -9.87 -6.77
N PRO A 243 9.71 -10.41 -5.94
CA PRO A 243 10.86 -9.68 -5.44
C PRO A 243 11.83 -9.33 -6.58
N LEU A 244 12.58 -8.25 -6.41
CA LEU A 244 13.62 -7.87 -7.34
C LEU A 244 14.71 -8.94 -7.39
N SER A 245 15.20 -9.22 -8.59
CA SER A 245 16.43 -9.98 -8.79
C SER A 245 17.62 -9.21 -8.21
N PRO A 246 18.77 -9.86 -7.90
CA PRO A 246 19.96 -9.16 -7.46
C PRO A 246 20.33 -8.01 -8.39
N ILE A 247 20.58 -6.83 -7.80
CA ILE A 247 20.81 -5.59 -8.56
C ILE A 247 22.31 -5.46 -8.89
N ASP A 248 22.63 -5.39 -10.16
CA ASP A 248 23.96 -5.03 -10.65
C ASP A 248 24.10 -3.50 -10.59
N VAL A 249 24.58 -3.00 -9.48
CA VAL A 249 24.74 -1.56 -9.23
C VAL A 249 25.61 -0.85 -10.26
N PRO A 250 26.82 -1.36 -10.62
CA PRO A 250 27.65 -0.74 -11.67
C PRO A 250 26.94 -0.63 -13.01
N ARG A 251 26.25 -1.66 -13.44
CA ARG A 251 25.54 -1.68 -14.73
C ARG A 251 24.28 -0.83 -14.75
N LEU A 252 23.49 -0.88 -13.68
CA LEU A 252 22.13 -0.35 -13.69
C LEU A 252 22.03 1.07 -13.11
N LEU A 253 22.78 1.39 -12.07
CA LEU A 253 22.60 2.65 -11.35
C LEU A 253 23.70 3.68 -11.66
N GLN A 254 24.96 3.26 -11.77
CA GLN A 254 26.09 4.17 -11.96
C GLN A 254 26.04 4.99 -13.25
N PRO A 255 25.63 4.47 -14.42
CA PRO A 255 25.68 5.23 -15.67
C PRO A 255 24.92 6.56 -15.64
N LYS A 256 23.83 6.61 -14.86
CA LYS A 256 23.04 7.83 -14.66
C LYS A 256 23.20 8.43 -13.25
N GLY A 257 23.99 7.82 -12.37
CA GLY A 257 24.11 8.22 -10.97
C GLY A 257 22.77 8.18 -10.24
N LEU A 258 21.99 7.11 -10.42
CA LEU A 258 20.65 6.98 -9.88
C LEU A 258 20.65 6.75 -8.36
N PHE A 259 19.61 7.25 -7.69
CA PHE A 259 19.30 6.90 -6.32
C PHE A 259 18.28 5.76 -6.28
N PHE A 260 18.43 4.84 -5.34
CA PHE A 260 17.51 3.71 -5.13
C PHE A 260 17.15 3.60 -3.65
N VAL A 261 15.80 3.49 -3.40
CA VAL A 261 15.21 3.37 -2.06
C VAL A 261 14.14 2.28 -2.06
#